data_55e0b42502783a2aa99d73f1233cfd78
#
_entry.id   55e0b42502783a2aa99d73f1233cfd78
#
_cell.length_a   1.000
_cell.length_b   1.000
_cell.length_c   1.000
_cell.angle_alpha   90.00
_cell.angle_beta   90.00
_cell.angle_gamma   90.00
#
_symmetry.space_group_name_H-M   'P 1'
#
loop_
_entity.id
_entity.type
_entity.pdbx_description
1 polymer ?
#
loop_
_entity_poly.entity_id
_entity_poly.type
_entity_poly.pdbx_seq_one_letter_code
_entity_poly.pdbx_strand_id
1 'polypeptide(L)'
;MRLITTTNPDNGMAMIGRYPLLPYRPAPEAVRAWLQRPPGGYVVADSELGWTVAPGGRTPDGLYQANAEGARAPADRSYGERSLPGRLRLVTVGDSFTHGDGVGLEDTWQRELERRRADLEVVNLGVPGYGTDQAYLRWRRDGARLNPHFALLGIWPEDICRNLNVVRFFLQPAGGFGFLSKPRFIRADDRLQTLNLPVLEGEPLVRALIDPLNSPLLRHDYWAIPNDLELHSWQHLRVARAFATVANLYRRRELRQRLYAGTDPAGIEVTVAIAEAFARDVRRKGAVPVVVLIPMLDLLQRYAEENSLPLAQALRARKLDVIDLGPPMARLVHERGPSSCFAADSHLSPEGNRWLAGWLLDRLAPWLDAARGQPGG
;
A
#
# COMPACT_ATOMS: atom_id res chain seq x y z
N MET A 1 -10.03 -5.40 40.25
CA MET A 1 -9.48 -4.50 39.22
C MET A 1 -10.55 -4.30 38.14
N ARG A 2 -11.13 -3.10 38.04
CA ARG A 2 -12.08 -2.82 36.92
C ARG A 2 -11.27 -2.62 35.65
N LEU A 3 -11.44 -3.47 34.68
CA LEU A 3 -10.89 -3.25 33.33
C LEU A 3 -11.54 -1.99 32.76
N ILE A 4 -10.75 -0.93 32.58
CA ILE A 4 -11.23 0.32 31.98
C ILE A 4 -11.29 0.06 30.47
N THR A 5 -12.50 -0.04 29.94
CA THR A 5 -12.73 -0.09 28.50
C THR A 5 -13.20 1.28 28.03
N THR A 6 -12.67 1.74 26.92
CA THR A 6 -13.12 2.93 26.19
C THR A 6 -13.88 2.49 24.93
N THR A 7 -14.57 3.43 24.30
CA THR A 7 -15.20 3.19 22.99
C THR A 7 -14.44 3.96 21.93
N ASN A 8 -14.09 3.30 20.85
CA ASN A 8 -13.49 3.98 19.70
C ASN A 8 -14.55 4.87 19.05
N PRO A 9 -14.32 6.20 18.98
CA PRO A 9 -15.31 7.12 18.42
C PRO A 9 -15.56 6.91 16.92
N ASP A 10 -14.60 6.31 16.20
CA ASP A 10 -14.69 6.15 14.76
C ASP A 10 -15.52 4.94 14.33
N ASN A 11 -15.56 3.88 15.13
CA ASN A 11 -16.22 2.63 14.76
C ASN A 11 -17.14 2.05 15.85
N GLY A 12 -17.26 2.70 16.98
CA GLY A 12 -18.13 2.26 18.08
C GLY A 12 -17.65 1.02 18.83
N MET A 13 -16.46 0.49 18.54
CA MET A 13 -15.95 -0.72 19.17
C MET A 13 -15.45 -0.45 20.60
N ALA A 14 -15.67 -1.42 21.48
CA ALA A 14 -15.02 -1.40 22.80
C ALA A 14 -13.51 -1.63 22.66
N MET A 15 -12.70 -0.86 23.39
CA MET A 15 -11.25 -0.86 23.31
C MET A 15 -10.61 -1.18 24.65
N ILE A 16 -9.43 -1.80 24.62
CA ILE A 16 -8.47 -1.81 25.74
C ILE A 16 -7.20 -1.12 25.24
N GLY A 17 -6.93 0.08 25.76
CA GLY A 17 -5.90 0.94 25.21
C GLY A 17 -6.16 1.19 23.72
N ARG A 18 -5.21 0.85 22.85
CA ARG A 18 -5.34 1.01 21.40
C ARG A 18 -5.92 -0.21 20.66
N TYR A 19 -6.26 -1.28 21.38
CA TYR A 19 -6.69 -2.54 20.77
C TYR A 19 -8.21 -2.70 20.84
N PRO A 20 -8.88 -2.91 19.71
CA PRO A 20 -10.32 -3.22 19.68
C PRO A 20 -10.57 -4.62 20.25
N LEU A 21 -11.61 -4.74 21.05
CA LEU A 21 -12.03 -6.00 21.64
C LEU A 21 -12.85 -6.83 20.66
N LEU A 22 -12.64 -8.14 20.67
CA LEU A 22 -13.53 -9.09 19.96
C LEU A 22 -14.96 -9.01 20.47
N PRO A 23 -15.97 -9.31 19.63
CA PRO A 23 -15.84 -9.59 18.20
C PRO A 23 -15.63 -8.29 17.41
N TYR A 24 -14.99 -8.40 16.24
CA TYR A 24 -14.79 -7.26 15.34
C TYR A 24 -16.09 -6.96 14.56
N ARG A 25 -17.06 -6.42 15.27
CA ARG A 25 -18.37 -6.02 14.74
C ARG A 25 -18.60 -4.54 15.06
N PRO A 26 -18.50 -3.65 14.08
CA PRO A 26 -18.76 -2.25 14.30
C PRO A 26 -20.26 -2.00 14.49
N ALA A 27 -20.61 -0.96 15.24
CA ALA A 27 -21.99 -0.53 15.38
C ALA A 27 -22.50 0.03 14.03
N PRO A 28 -23.72 -0.36 13.58
CA PRO A 28 -24.27 0.10 12.30
C PRO A 28 -24.29 1.61 12.15
N GLU A 29 -24.65 2.31 13.24
CA GLU A 29 -24.72 3.78 13.28
C GLU A 29 -23.34 4.41 13.13
N ALA A 30 -22.31 3.82 13.73
CA ALA A 30 -20.94 4.29 13.60
C ALA A 30 -20.42 4.08 12.16
N VAL A 31 -20.75 2.96 11.52
CA VAL A 31 -20.42 2.72 10.11
C VAL A 31 -21.06 3.78 9.21
N ARG A 32 -22.37 4.02 9.38
CA ARG A 32 -23.08 5.03 8.59
C ARG A 32 -22.52 6.43 8.80
N ALA A 33 -22.30 6.82 10.06
CA ALA A 33 -21.73 8.11 10.41
C ALA A 33 -20.32 8.28 9.80
N TRP A 34 -19.51 7.22 9.81
CA TRP A 34 -18.18 7.24 9.21
C TRP A 34 -18.24 7.42 7.69
N LEU A 35 -19.13 6.69 7.00
CA LEU A 35 -19.28 6.77 5.53
C LEU A 35 -19.89 8.11 5.08
N GLN A 36 -20.59 8.81 5.96
CA GLN A 36 -21.17 10.15 5.67
C GLN A 36 -20.21 11.30 5.99
N ARG A 37 -19.01 11.02 6.51
CA ARG A 37 -18.02 12.07 6.77
C ARG A 37 -17.69 12.83 5.48
N PRO A 38 -17.53 14.15 5.55
CA PRO A 38 -17.05 14.88 4.40
C PRO A 38 -15.71 14.30 3.95
N PRO A 39 -15.47 14.19 2.63
CA PRO A 39 -14.21 13.70 2.13
C PRO A 39 -13.06 14.54 2.68
N GLY A 40 -11.99 13.88 3.10
CA GLY A 40 -10.72 14.53 3.42
C GLY A 40 -10.23 15.31 2.20
N GLY A 41 -9.64 16.47 2.41
CA GLY A 41 -9.21 17.33 1.29
C GLY A 41 -8.08 16.74 0.42
N TYR A 42 -7.48 15.61 0.83
CA TYR A 42 -6.35 15.00 0.14
C TYR A 42 -6.61 13.57 -0.32
N VAL A 43 -7.00 12.67 0.56
CA VAL A 43 -7.42 11.30 0.19
C VAL A 43 -8.94 11.24 0.21
N VAL A 44 -9.53 10.77 -0.90
CA VAL A 44 -10.98 10.69 -1.12
C VAL A 44 -11.38 9.29 -1.54
N ALA A 45 -12.63 8.92 -1.30
CA ALA A 45 -13.22 7.68 -1.81
C ALA A 45 -13.22 7.65 -3.35
N ASP A 46 -13.08 6.46 -3.92
CA ASP A 46 -13.01 6.25 -5.38
C ASP A 46 -13.65 4.90 -5.73
N SER A 47 -14.60 4.91 -6.65
CA SER A 47 -15.39 3.73 -7.02
C SER A 47 -14.61 2.64 -7.76
N GLU A 48 -13.43 2.96 -8.30
CA GLU A 48 -12.58 1.98 -9.00
C GLU A 48 -11.38 1.54 -8.16
N LEU A 49 -10.84 2.44 -7.32
CA LEU A 49 -9.62 2.21 -6.55
C LEU A 49 -9.90 2.03 -5.04
N GLY A 50 -11.14 2.25 -4.57
CA GLY A 50 -11.51 2.31 -3.17
C GLY A 50 -11.27 3.70 -2.57
N TRP A 51 -10.08 4.23 -2.74
CA TRP A 51 -9.71 5.62 -2.43
C TRP A 51 -8.56 6.07 -3.31
N THR A 52 -8.36 7.36 -3.43
CA THR A 52 -7.28 7.95 -4.22
C THR A 52 -6.86 9.31 -3.69
N VAL A 53 -5.74 9.83 -4.17
CA VAL A 53 -5.37 11.24 -3.96
C VAL A 53 -6.26 12.11 -4.84
N ALA A 54 -6.94 13.08 -4.21
CA ALA A 54 -7.84 14.00 -4.91
C ALA A 54 -7.06 14.91 -5.87
N PRO A 55 -7.55 15.12 -7.11
CA PRO A 55 -7.02 16.15 -7.97
C PRO A 55 -7.03 17.54 -7.29
N GLY A 56 -5.87 18.20 -7.25
CA GLY A 56 -5.70 19.47 -6.54
C GLY A 56 -5.79 19.39 -5.01
N GLY A 57 -5.83 18.17 -4.44
CA GLY A 57 -5.99 17.93 -3.02
C GLY A 57 -4.83 18.46 -2.19
N ARG A 58 -5.15 18.86 -0.93
CA ARG A 58 -4.15 19.33 0.04
C ARG A 58 -4.56 18.89 1.45
N THR A 59 -3.58 18.50 2.27
CA THR A 59 -3.82 18.28 3.71
C THR A 59 -3.94 19.61 4.45
N PRO A 60 -4.69 19.65 5.58
CA PRO A 60 -4.89 20.89 6.34
C PRO A 60 -3.58 21.51 6.86
N ASP A 61 -2.59 20.69 7.20
CA ASP A 61 -1.26 21.11 7.63
C ASP A 61 -0.33 21.52 6.46
N GLY A 62 -0.80 21.32 5.22
CA GLY A 62 -0.03 21.61 4.00
C GLY A 62 1.11 20.64 3.71
N LEU A 63 1.28 19.57 4.49
CA LEU A 63 2.36 18.59 4.30
C LEU A 63 2.24 17.87 2.96
N TYR A 64 1.02 17.53 2.55
CA TYR A 64 0.75 16.88 1.27
C TYR A 64 -0.05 17.78 0.35
N GLN A 65 0.36 17.81 -0.90
CA GLN A 65 -0.39 18.46 -1.99
C GLN A 65 -0.32 17.60 -3.25
N ALA A 66 -1.36 17.72 -4.06
CA ALA A 66 -1.44 17.09 -5.37
C ALA A 66 -1.72 18.14 -6.45
N ASN A 67 -1.26 17.85 -7.65
CA ASN A 67 -1.62 18.64 -8.83
C ASN A 67 -3.04 18.31 -9.35
N ALA A 68 -3.46 18.93 -10.44
CA ALA A 68 -4.77 18.73 -11.04
C ALA A 68 -5.02 17.28 -11.52
N GLU A 69 -3.98 16.47 -11.71
CA GLU A 69 -4.08 15.07 -12.12
C GLU A 69 -4.07 14.10 -10.92
N GLY A 70 -4.02 14.61 -9.69
CA GLY A 70 -3.93 13.78 -8.48
C GLY A 70 -2.57 13.12 -8.27
N ALA A 71 -1.52 13.61 -8.91
CA ALA A 71 -0.14 13.22 -8.63
C ALA A 71 0.41 14.05 -7.47
N ARG A 72 1.23 13.46 -6.61
CA ARG A 72 1.94 14.21 -5.57
C ARG A 72 3.03 15.08 -6.21
N ALA A 73 2.70 16.33 -6.47
CA ALA A 73 3.52 17.29 -7.20
C ALA A 73 3.16 18.72 -6.77
N PRO A 74 3.95 19.74 -7.18
CA PRO A 74 3.51 21.12 -7.08
C PRO A 74 2.15 21.31 -7.75
N ALA A 75 1.29 22.13 -7.14
CA ALA A 75 -0.09 22.29 -7.60
C ALA A 75 -0.21 22.83 -9.04
N ASP A 76 0.77 23.62 -9.46
CA ASP A 76 0.87 24.23 -10.80
C ASP A 76 1.58 23.34 -11.83
N ARG A 77 2.14 22.19 -11.41
CA ARG A 77 2.80 21.25 -12.33
C ARG A 77 1.76 20.37 -13.00
N SER A 78 1.73 20.37 -14.32
CA SER A 78 0.94 19.44 -15.13
C SER A 78 1.82 18.48 -15.90
N TYR A 79 1.34 17.22 -16.04
CA TYR A 79 1.97 16.17 -16.80
C TYR A 79 1.15 15.88 -18.06
N GLY A 80 1.53 16.48 -19.19
CA GLY A 80 0.92 16.15 -20.48
C GLY A 80 1.12 14.67 -20.89
N GLU A 81 0.50 14.26 -21.98
CA GLU A 81 0.67 12.88 -22.52
C GLU A 81 2.12 12.56 -22.90
N ARG A 82 2.93 13.55 -23.21
CA ARG A 82 4.36 13.39 -23.52
C ARG A 82 5.22 14.01 -22.44
N SER A 83 6.39 13.42 -22.21
CA SER A 83 7.42 14.02 -21.36
C SER A 83 7.88 15.38 -21.89
N LEU A 84 8.43 16.19 -21.01
CA LEU A 84 9.11 17.43 -21.44
C LEU A 84 10.23 17.11 -22.43
N PRO A 85 10.49 17.98 -23.43
CA PRO A 85 11.55 17.77 -24.41
C PRO A 85 12.90 17.45 -23.75
N GLY A 86 13.57 16.42 -24.19
CA GLY A 86 14.87 15.98 -23.70
C GLY A 86 14.83 15.32 -22.30
N ARG A 87 13.64 15.02 -21.75
CA ARG A 87 13.49 14.31 -20.48
C ARG A 87 12.95 12.90 -20.65
N LEU A 88 13.47 11.99 -19.84
CA LEU A 88 12.93 10.65 -19.66
C LEU A 88 11.89 10.69 -18.55
N ARG A 89 10.70 10.16 -18.82
CA ARG A 89 9.63 10.10 -17.82
C ARG A 89 9.62 8.76 -17.11
N LEU A 90 9.64 8.83 -15.77
CA LEU A 90 9.43 7.73 -14.85
C LEU A 90 8.09 7.92 -14.13
N VAL A 91 7.13 7.03 -14.30
CA VAL A 91 5.88 7.00 -13.53
C VAL A 91 6.03 6.00 -12.38
N THR A 92 5.73 6.42 -11.16
CA THR A 92 5.81 5.59 -9.96
C THR A 92 4.44 5.36 -9.36
N VAL A 93 4.08 4.10 -9.11
CA VAL A 93 2.85 3.68 -8.43
C VAL A 93 3.20 2.79 -7.24
N GLY A 94 2.43 2.84 -6.19
CA GLY A 94 2.63 2.08 -4.95
C GLY A 94 1.83 2.67 -3.81
N ASP A 95 2.24 2.37 -2.61
CA ASP A 95 1.61 2.75 -1.35
C ASP A 95 2.18 4.05 -0.73
N SER A 96 2.11 4.18 0.61
CA SER A 96 2.63 5.32 1.37
C SER A 96 4.15 5.51 1.23
N PHE A 97 4.93 4.46 1.00
CA PHE A 97 6.37 4.56 0.77
C PHE A 97 6.69 5.11 -0.62
N THR A 98 5.84 4.81 -1.60
CA THR A 98 5.93 5.44 -2.93
C THR A 98 5.38 6.86 -2.88
N HIS A 99 4.29 7.11 -2.17
CA HIS A 99 3.76 8.45 -1.96
C HIS A 99 4.76 9.34 -1.22
N GLY A 100 5.51 8.79 -0.27
CA GLY A 100 6.45 9.50 0.60
C GLY A 100 5.75 10.07 1.83
N ASP A 101 4.95 9.22 2.54
CA ASP A 101 4.30 9.64 3.78
C ASP A 101 5.35 10.06 4.82
N GLY A 102 4.98 11.02 5.67
CA GLY A 102 5.83 11.53 6.74
C GLY A 102 6.82 12.63 6.34
N VAL A 103 6.98 12.92 5.03
CA VAL A 103 7.90 13.96 4.56
C VAL A 103 7.22 15.00 3.67
N GLY A 104 7.78 16.21 3.59
CA GLY A 104 7.36 17.23 2.64
C GLY A 104 7.63 16.82 1.19
N LEU A 105 6.99 17.50 0.23
CA LEU A 105 7.12 17.18 -1.19
C LEU A 105 8.59 17.15 -1.64
N GLU A 106 9.37 18.14 -1.25
CA GLU A 106 10.78 18.29 -1.67
C GLU A 106 11.72 17.24 -1.05
N ASP A 107 11.28 16.56 0.01
CA ASP A 107 12.04 15.49 0.66
C ASP A 107 11.67 14.09 0.16
N THR A 108 10.74 13.97 -0.82
CA THR A 108 10.41 12.68 -1.41
C THR A 108 11.54 12.17 -2.30
N TRP A 109 11.71 10.85 -2.36
CA TRP A 109 12.75 10.24 -3.20
C TRP A 109 12.57 10.54 -4.70
N GLN A 110 11.35 10.79 -5.18
CA GLN A 110 11.09 11.21 -6.56
C GLN A 110 11.67 12.60 -6.85
N ARG A 111 11.49 13.54 -5.94
CA ARG A 111 12.05 14.87 -6.08
C ARG A 111 13.58 14.84 -5.98
N GLU A 112 14.10 13.94 -5.15
CA GLU A 112 15.54 13.73 -5.05
C GLU A 112 16.14 13.13 -6.33
N LEU A 113 15.44 12.20 -7.00
CA LEU A 113 15.84 11.70 -8.32
C LEU A 113 15.90 12.82 -9.36
N GLU A 114 14.89 13.68 -9.43
CA GLU A 114 14.88 14.85 -10.35
C GLU A 114 16.01 15.84 -10.05
N ARG A 115 16.36 16.03 -8.77
CA ARG A 115 17.51 16.90 -8.40
C ARG A 115 18.85 16.33 -8.84
N ARG A 116 19.03 15.01 -8.75
CA ARG A 116 20.27 14.33 -9.14
C ARG A 116 20.41 14.12 -10.65
N ARG A 117 19.27 14.03 -11.33
CA ARG A 117 19.20 13.81 -12.78
C ARG A 117 18.21 14.78 -13.41
N ALA A 118 18.72 15.91 -13.89
CA ALA A 118 17.93 16.97 -14.51
C ALA A 118 17.18 16.54 -15.78
N ASP A 119 17.58 15.43 -16.38
CA ASP A 119 16.94 14.79 -17.52
C ASP A 119 15.80 13.84 -17.13
N LEU A 120 15.52 13.65 -15.83
CA LEU A 120 14.35 12.90 -15.39
C LEU A 120 13.16 13.82 -15.14
N GLU A 121 11.99 13.28 -15.47
CA GLU A 121 10.67 13.76 -15.04
C GLU A 121 9.99 12.62 -14.30
N VAL A 122 9.78 12.79 -12.99
CA VAL A 122 9.23 11.73 -12.15
C VAL A 122 7.81 12.07 -11.72
N VAL A 123 6.86 11.21 -12.08
CA VAL A 123 5.45 11.35 -11.73
C VAL A 123 5.15 10.43 -10.56
N ASN A 124 4.78 11.01 -9.42
CA ASN A 124 4.42 10.26 -8.22
C ASN A 124 2.91 10.04 -8.14
N LEU A 125 2.47 8.82 -8.45
CA LEU A 125 1.09 8.33 -8.31
C LEU A 125 0.92 7.40 -7.12
N GLY A 126 1.84 7.38 -6.16
CA GLY A 126 1.71 6.64 -4.92
C GLY A 126 0.52 7.14 -4.09
N VAL A 127 -0.15 6.23 -3.38
CA VAL A 127 -1.33 6.56 -2.55
C VAL A 127 -1.22 5.87 -1.18
N PRO A 128 -1.38 6.62 -0.08
CA PRO A 128 -1.34 6.05 1.26
C PRO A 128 -2.27 4.85 1.42
N GLY A 129 -1.76 3.79 2.03
CA GLY A 129 -2.54 2.60 2.38
C GLY A 129 -2.86 1.63 1.24
N TYR A 130 -2.42 1.86 0.01
CA TYR A 130 -2.63 0.94 -1.10
C TYR A 130 -2.00 -0.44 -0.86
N GLY A 131 -2.59 -1.47 -1.47
CA GLY A 131 -1.92 -2.70 -1.81
C GLY A 131 -1.41 -2.64 -3.26
N THR A 132 -0.65 -3.64 -3.66
CA THR A 132 -0.15 -3.75 -5.03
C THR A 132 -1.26 -3.84 -6.07
N ASP A 133 -2.42 -4.38 -5.69
CA ASP A 133 -3.65 -4.45 -6.51
C ASP A 133 -4.16 -3.05 -6.90
N GLN A 134 -4.30 -2.15 -5.93
CA GLN A 134 -4.71 -0.77 -6.18
C GLN A 134 -3.65 0.02 -6.96
N ALA A 135 -2.37 -0.19 -6.64
CA ALA A 135 -1.26 0.44 -7.35
C ALA A 135 -1.25 0.05 -8.85
N TYR A 136 -1.50 -1.22 -9.16
CA TYR A 136 -1.62 -1.69 -10.55
C TYR A 136 -2.85 -1.09 -11.25
N LEU A 137 -4.01 -1.03 -10.60
CA LEU A 137 -5.19 -0.38 -11.17
C LEU A 137 -4.96 1.12 -11.38
N ARG A 138 -4.25 1.80 -10.45
CA ARG A 138 -3.85 3.21 -10.61
C ARG A 138 -2.93 3.39 -11.82
N TRP A 139 -1.98 2.49 -12.04
CA TRP A 139 -1.18 2.47 -13.26
C TRP A 139 -2.06 2.39 -14.50
N ARG A 140 -2.98 1.43 -14.56
CA ARG A 140 -3.84 1.22 -15.73
C ARG A 140 -4.70 2.44 -16.06
N ARG A 141 -5.26 3.09 -15.04
CA ARG A 141 -6.15 4.25 -15.17
C ARG A 141 -5.41 5.53 -15.47
N ASP A 142 -4.39 5.83 -14.67
CA ASP A 142 -3.77 7.15 -14.63
C ASP A 142 -2.34 7.16 -15.17
N GLY A 143 -1.53 6.15 -14.86
CA GLY A 143 -0.12 6.10 -15.25
C GLY A 143 0.11 5.81 -16.73
N ALA A 144 -0.65 4.85 -17.28
CA ALA A 144 -0.46 4.38 -18.66
C ALA A 144 -0.73 5.44 -19.73
N ARG A 145 -1.56 6.45 -19.43
CA ARG A 145 -1.86 7.58 -20.35
C ARG A 145 -0.74 8.61 -20.46
N LEU A 146 0.21 8.57 -19.54
CA LEU A 146 1.32 9.53 -19.48
C LEU A 146 2.50 9.15 -20.38
N ASN A 147 2.38 8.05 -21.14
CA ASN A 147 3.41 7.54 -22.06
C ASN A 147 4.83 7.59 -21.46
N PRO A 148 5.09 6.93 -20.33
CA PRO A 148 6.39 6.96 -19.69
C PRO A 148 7.42 6.12 -20.45
N HIS A 149 8.71 6.42 -20.24
CA HIS A 149 9.82 5.57 -20.64
C HIS A 149 9.99 4.40 -19.65
N PHE A 150 9.72 4.68 -18.37
CA PHE A 150 9.83 3.72 -17.26
C PHE A 150 8.60 3.78 -16.37
N ALA A 151 8.15 2.63 -15.92
CA ALA A 151 7.10 2.53 -14.91
C ALA A 151 7.61 1.72 -13.71
N LEU A 152 7.54 2.29 -12.52
CA LEU A 152 8.02 1.71 -11.28
C LEU A 152 6.84 1.31 -10.40
N LEU A 153 6.78 0.03 -10.01
CA LEU A 153 5.87 -0.50 -9.02
C LEU A 153 6.61 -0.64 -7.69
N GLY A 154 6.32 0.24 -6.74
CA GLY A 154 6.80 0.12 -5.37
C GLY A 154 5.96 -0.89 -4.61
N ILE A 155 6.60 -1.84 -3.96
CA ILE A 155 5.97 -2.86 -3.13
C ILE A 155 6.60 -2.84 -1.74
N TRP A 156 5.76 -2.70 -0.73
CA TRP A 156 6.10 -2.84 0.67
C TRP A 156 5.62 -4.21 1.18
N PRO A 157 6.32 -4.90 2.09
CA PRO A 157 5.93 -6.25 2.51
C PRO A 157 4.50 -6.40 3.05
N GLU A 158 3.95 -5.37 3.70
CA GLU A 158 2.55 -5.39 4.15
C GLU A 158 1.54 -5.46 2.98
N ASP A 159 1.94 -5.12 1.76
CA ASP A 159 1.08 -5.24 0.58
C ASP A 159 0.67 -6.69 0.32
N ILE A 160 1.51 -7.66 0.72
CA ILE A 160 1.17 -9.10 0.72
C ILE A 160 -0.14 -9.32 1.51
N CYS A 161 -0.27 -8.67 2.68
CA CYS A 161 -1.47 -8.74 3.51
C CYS A 161 -2.64 -7.92 2.92
N ARG A 162 -2.33 -6.73 2.37
CA ARG A 162 -3.31 -5.82 1.77
C ARG A 162 -3.94 -6.39 0.50
N ASN A 163 -3.19 -7.16 -0.29
CA ASN A 163 -3.68 -7.83 -1.50
C ASN A 163 -4.70 -8.95 -1.17
N LEU A 164 -4.75 -9.41 0.07
CA LEU A 164 -5.71 -10.41 0.54
C LEU A 164 -6.94 -9.79 1.24
N ASN A 165 -7.05 -8.47 1.28
CA ASN A 165 -8.06 -7.71 2.00
C ASN A 165 -9.04 -7.05 1.02
N VAL A 166 -10.31 -6.98 1.37
CA VAL A 166 -11.36 -6.28 0.63
C VAL A 166 -11.85 -5.05 1.39
N VAL A 167 -12.04 -5.17 2.73
CA VAL A 167 -12.45 -4.05 3.57
C VAL A 167 -11.40 -3.79 4.64
N ARG A 168 -10.84 -2.59 4.65
CA ARG A 168 -9.70 -2.22 5.51
C ARG A 168 -9.93 -2.49 6.99
N PHE A 169 -11.15 -2.37 7.45
CA PHE A 169 -11.55 -2.67 8.82
C PHE A 169 -11.10 -4.07 9.28
N PHE A 170 -11.24 -5.10 8.46
CA PHE A 170 -10.87 -6.46 8.86
C PHE A 170 -9.36 -6.68 8.96
N LEU A 171 -8.57 -5.99 8.15
CA LEU A 171 -7.11 -6.03 8.27
C LEU A 171 -6.60 -5.22 9.47
N GLN A 172 -7.18 -4.03 9.69
CA GLN A 172 -6.78 -3.09 10.74
C GLN A 172 -8.00 -2.46 11.41
N PRO A 173 -8.64 -3.14 12.38
CA PRO A 173 -9.89 -2.67 12.98
C PRO A 173 -9.82 -1.32 13.70
N ALA A 174 -8.60 -0.84 14.02
CA ALA A 174 -8.36 0.50 14.59
C ALA A 174 -7.61 1.44 13.63
N GLY A 175 -7.45 1.07 12.37
CA GLY A 175 -6.66 1.83 11.40
C GLY A 175 -7.41 3.00 10.78
N GLY A 176 -6.65 3.99 10.28
CA GLY A 176 -7.18 5.26 9.75
C GLY A 176 -8.04 5.16 8.49
N PHE A 177 -7.95 4.07 7.71
CA PHE A 177 -8.78 3.85 6.52
C PHE A 177 -10.18 3.28 6.84
N GLY A 178 -10.46 2.98 8.11
CA GLY A 178 -11.78 2.62 8.62
C GLY A 178 -12.52 1.60 7.78
N PHE A 179 -13.70 1.99 7.32
CA PHE A 179 -14.61 1.11 6.59
C PHE A 179 -14.48 1.17 5.07
N LEU A 180 -13.43 1.80 4.53
CA LEU A 180 -13.23 1.79 3.07
C LEU A 180 -13.06 0.36 2.55
N SER A 181 -13.77 0.06 1.49
CA SER A 181 -13.57 -1.16 0.70
C SER A 181 -12.69 -0.87 -0.52
N LYS A 182 -12.09 -1.89 -1.09
CA LYS A 182 -11.18 -1.75 -2.23
C LYS A 182 -11.32 -2.93 -3.19
N PRO A 183 -10.93 -2.77 -4.46
CA PRO A 183 -10.80 -3.89 -5.37
C PRO A 183 -9.75 -4.88 -4.85
N ARG A 184 -9.92 -6.14 -5.19
CA ARG A 184 -8.97 -7.21 -4.91
C ARG A 184 -8.81 -8.10 -6.12
N PHE A 185 -7.58 -8.55 -6.38
CA PHE A 185 -7.34 -9.62 -7.35
C PHE A 185 -7.34 -10.99 -6.68
N ILE A 186 -7.91 -11.96 -7.40
CA ILE A 186 -7.77 -13.38 -7.11
C ILE A 186 -7.23 -14.08 -8.35
N ARG A 187 -6.57 -15.23 -8.16
CA ARG A 187 -6.22 -16.11 -9.27
C ARG A 187 -7.36 -17.09 -9.50
N ALA A 188 -7.87 -17.11 -10.73
CA ALA A 188 -8.85 -18.07 -11.20
C ALA A 188 -8.39 -18.55 -12.57
N ASP A 189 -8.23 -19.85 -12.74
CA ASP A 189 -7.83 -20.48 -14.01
C ASP A 189 -6.62 -19.80 -14.68
N ASP A 190 -5.54 -19.60 -13.92
CA ASP A 190 -4.29 -18.91 -14.29
C ASP A 190 -4.45 -17.45 -14.75
N ARG A 191 -5.61 -16.85 -14.53
CA ARG A 191 -5.87 -15.44 -14.80
C ARG A 191 -6.11 -14.65 -13.51
N LEU A 192 -5.79 -13.37 -13.57
CA LEU A 192 -6.20 -12.43 -12.53
C LEU A 192 -7.66 -12.01 -12.79
N GLN A 193 -8.53 -12.30 -11.84
CA GLN A 193 -9.89 -11.80 -11.80
C GLN A 193 -9.98 -10.70 -10.72
N THR A 194 -10.62 -9.59 -11.07
CA THR A 194 -10.87 -8.50 -10.11
C THR A 194 -12.20 -8.73 -9.41
N LEU A 195 -12.18 -8.67 -8.09
CA LEU A 195 -13.36 -8.65 -7.23
C LEU A 195 -13.62 -7.23 -6.73
N ASN A 196 -14.87 -6.94 -6.37
CA ASN A 196 -15.27 -5.65 -5.80
C ASN A 196 -14.95 -4.47 -6.72
N LEU A 197 -15.31 -4.59 -7.99
CA LEU A 197 -15.17 -3.54 -8.98
C LEU A 197 -16.47 -3.43 -9.80
N PRO A 198 -17.24 -2.33 -9.73
CA PRO A 198 -16.97 -1.14 -8.89
C PRO A 198 -16.97 -1.48 -7.40
N VAL A 199 -16.32 -0.62 -6.61
CA VAL A 199 -16.15 -0.83 -5.19
C VAL A 199 -17.48 -0.77 -4.45
N LEU A 200 -17.70 -1.71 -3.54
CA LEU A 200 -18.88 -1.72 -2.67
C LEU A 200 -18.82 -0.52 -1.72
N GLU A 201 -19.87 0.31 -1.75
CA GLU A 201 -19.98 1.54 -0.96
C GLU A 201 -21.42 1.73 -0.43
N GLY A 202 -21.62 2.75 0.40
CA GLY A 202 -22.93 3.11 0.91
C GLY A 202 -23.63 2.00 1.73
N GLU A 203 -24.95 1.92 1.65
CA GLU A 203 -25.75 0.96 2.43
C GLU A 203 -25.45 -0.52 2.11
N PRO A 204 -25.11 -0.94 0.89
CA PRO A 204 -24.60 -2.28 0.62
C PRO A 204 -23.34 -2.64 1.43
N LEU A 205 -22.41 -1.70 1.59
CA LEU A 205 -21.22 -1.90 2.42
C LEU A 205 -21.58 -1.97 3.90
N VAL A 206 -22.51 -1.12 4.38
CA VAL A 206 -23.02 -1.20 5.76
C VAL A 206 -23.59 -2.60 6.04
N ARG A 207 -24.43 -3.13 5.15
CA ARG A 207 -24.99 -4.49 5.31
C ARG A 207 -23.90 -5.56 5.37
N ALA A 208 -22.91 -5.49 4.51
CA ALA A 208 -21.79 -6.44 4.52
C ALA A 208 -20.99 -6.38 5.83
N LEU A 209 -20.80 -5.21 6.42
CA LEU A 209 -20.07 -5.02 7.68
C LEU A 209 -20.87 -5.45 8.92
N ILE A 210 -22.20 -5.32 8.88
CA ILE A 210 -23.07 -5.72 9.99
C ILE A 210 -23.24 -7.23 10.03
N ASP A 211 -23.37 -7.86 8.87
CA ASP A 211 -23.50 -9.32 8.72
C ASP A 211 -22.39 -9.89 7.83
N PRO A 212 -21.15 -9.83 8.31
CA PRO A 212 -19.99 -10.19 7.50
C PRO A 212 -19.92 -11.68 7.14
N LEU A 213 -20.49 -12.55 7.97
CA LEU A 213 -20.46 -14.01 7.75
C LEU A 213 -21.37 -14.43 6.59
N ASN A 214 -22.44 -13.68 6.32
CA ASN A 214 -23.38 -13.92 5.23
C ASN A 214 -23.07 -13.08 3.98
N SER A 215 -22.03 -12.24 4.01
CA SER A 215 -21.64 -11.43 2.86
C SER A 215 -20.89 -12.25 1.81
N PRO A 216 -21.42 -12.38 0.56
CA PRO A 216 -20.72 -13.06 -0.52
C PRO A 216 -19.35 -12.47 -0.84
N LEU A 217 -19.19 -11.15 -0.66
CA LEU A 217 -17.92 -10.45 -0.90
C LEU A 217 -16.89 -10.78 0.17
N LEU A 218 -17.29 -10.76 1.46
CA LEU A 218 -16.35 -10.89 2.57
C LEU A 218 -15.81 -12.31 2.76
N ARG A 219 -16.42 -13.35 2.15
CA ARG A 219 -15.80 -14.68 2.05
C ARG A 219 -14.46 -14.66 1.30
N HIS A 220 -14.23 -13.63 0.49
CA HIS A 220 -12.98 -13.39 -0.23
C HIS A 220 -12.04 -12.46 0.53
N ASP A 221 -12.35 -12.05 1.76
CA ASP A 221 -11.46 -11.25 2.60
C ASP A 221 -10.75 -12.17 3.61
N TYR A 222 -9.45 -12.37 3.42
CA TYR A 222 -8.62 -13.24 4.27
C TYR A 222 -8.67 -12.83 5.76
N TRP A 223 -8.90 -11.53 6.02
CA TRP A 223 -8.88 -10.95 7.35
C TRP A 223 -10.26 -10.89 8.00
N ALA A 224 -11.34 -11.19 7.27
CA ALA A 224 -12.69 -11.39 7.81
C ALA A 224 -12.83 -12.80 8.40
N ILE A 225 -12.05 -13.07 9.45
CA ILE A 225 -11.94 -14.39 10.06
C ILE A 225 -13.21 -14.70 10.87
N PRO A 226 -13.93 -15.81 10.60
CA PRO A 226 -15.21 -16.10 11.27
C PRO A 226 -15.14 -16.03 12.79
N ASN A 227 -14.15 -16.66 13.42
CA ASN A 227 -13.98 -16.63 14.89
C ASN A 227 -13.76 -15.22 15.47
N ASP A 228 -13.32 -14.26 14.66
CA ASP A 228 -13.17 -12.87 15.09
C ASP A 228 -14.50 -12.09 15.01
N LEU A 229 -15.46 -12.64 14.28
CA LEU A 229 -16.73 -12.00 13.92
C LEU A 229 -17.93 -12.61 14.65
N GLU A 230 -17.82 -13.86 15.10
CA GLU A 230 -18.89 -14.57 15.78
C GLU A 230 -19.19 -14.02 17.17
N LEU A 231 -20.46 -14.06 17.55
CA LEU A 231 -20.92 -13.73 18.89
C LEU A 231 -20.96 -14.99 19.75
N HIS A 232 -20.22 -14.98 20.83
CA HIS A 232 -20.18 -16.09 21.79
C HIS A 232 -20.73 -15.67 23.16
N SER A 233 -21.37 -16.59 23.88
CA SER A 233 -21.96 -16.31 25.18
C SER A 233 -20.97 -15.82 26.25
N TRP A 234 -19.72 -16.26 26.21
CA TRP A 234 -18.64 -15.82 27.13
C TRP A 234 -18.22 -14.35 26.93
N GLN A 235 -18.61 -13.72 25.83
CA GLN A 235 -18.23 -12.33 25.52
C GLN A 235 -18.94 -11.30 26.42
N HIS A 236 -19.92 -11.70 27.23
CA HIS A 236 -20.44 -10.85 28.30
C HIS A 236 -19.41 -10.58 29.38
N LEU A 237 -18.44 -11.47 29.55
CA LEU A 237 -17.38 -11.35 30.54
C LEU A 237 -16.23 -10.51 29.96
N ARG A 238 -16.09 -9.27 30.43
CA ARG A 238 -15.05 -8.34 29.97
C ARG A 238 -13.65 -8.93 30.03
N VAL A 239 -13.35 -9.69 31.08
CA VAL A 239 -12.05 -10.34 31.27
C VAL A 239 -11.84 -11.43 30.21
N ALA A 240 -12.83 -12.25 29.92
CA ALA A 240 -12.74 -13.27 28.87
C ALA A 240 -12.53 -12.65 27.49
N ARG A 241 -13.24 -11.55 27.18
CA ARG A 241 -13.02 -10.77 25.94
C ARG A 241 -11.58 -10.25 25.83
N ALA A 242 -11.02 -9.74 26.93
CA ALA A 242 -9.65 -9.25 26.96
C ALA A 242 -8.64 -10.37 26.62
N PHE A 243 -8.75 -11.51 27.30
CA PHE A 243 -7.89 -12.66 27.01
C PHE A 243 -8.04 -13.16 25.56
N ALA A 244 -9.27 -13.31 25.09
CA ALA A 244 -9.53 -13.71 23.70
C ALA A 244 -8.94 -12.70 22.69
N THR A 245 -9.02 -11.41 22.98
CA THR A 245 -8.40 -10.36 22.16
C THR A 245 -6.88 -10.48 22.13
N VAL A 246 -6.23 -10.70 23.27
CA VAL A 246 -4.79 -10.91 23.34
C VAL A 246 -4.38 -12.15 22.52
N ALA A 247 -5.07 -13.27 22.70
CA ALA A 247 -4.83 -14.48 21.93
C ALA A 247 -5.02 -14.24 20.40
N ASN A 248 -6.04 -13.45 20.04
CA ASN A 248 -6.29 -13.05 18.66
C ASN A 248 -5.16 -12.19 18.06
N LEU A 249 -4.61 -11.25 18.84
CA LEU A 249 -3.47 -10.43 18.39
C LEU A 249 -2.25 -11.29 18.07
N TYR A 250 -1.94 -12.29 18.93
CA TYR A 250 -0.86 -13.24 18.67
C TYR A 250 -1.13 -14.07 17.40
N ARG A 251 -2.33 -14.63 17.25
CA ARG A 251 -2.72 -15.39 16.06
C ARG A 251 -2.60 -14.55 14.79
N ARG A 252 -3.09 -13.31 14.78
CA ARG A 252 -3.00 -12.41 13.63
C ARG A 252 -1.57 -12.03 13.30
N ARG A 253 -0.72 -11.86 14.32
CA ARG A 253 0.72 -11.68 14.14
C ARG A 253 1.35 -12.91 13.47
N GLU A 254 1.03 -14.11 13.94
CA GLU A 254 1.50 -15.36 13.35
C GLU A 254 1.06 -15.51 11.88
N LEU A 255 -0.21 -15.23 11.57
CA LEU A 255 -0.70 -15.23 10.18
C LEU A 255 0.10 -14.30 9.28
N ARG A 256 0.40 -13.07 9.73
CA ARG A 256 1.27 -12.14 8.98
C ARG A 256 2.67 -12.72 8.77
N GLN A 257 3.27 -13.29 9.81
CA GLN A 257 4.61 -13.91 9.71
C GLN A 257 4.63 -15.06 8.72
N ARG A 258 3.59 -15.89 8.70
CA ARG A 258 3.45 -16.99 7.71
C ARG A 258 3.32 -16.46 6.28
N LEU A 259 2.57 -15.39 6.06
CA LEU A 259 2.47 -14.72 4.76
C LEU A 259 3.81 -14.15 4.31
N TYR A 260 4.55 -13.46 5.20
CA TYR A 260 5.87 -12.89 4.87
C TYR A 260 6.94 -13.96 4.65
N ALA A 261 6.86 -15.07 5.39
CA ALA A 261 7.76 -16.20 5.24
C ALA A 261 7.44 -17.10 4.04
N GLY A 262 6.29 -16.87 3.38
CA GLY A 262 5.84 -17.71 2.26
C GLY A 262 5.36 -19.12 2.67
N THR A 263 5.26 -19.43 3.98
CA THR A 263 4.66 -20.68 4.47
C THR A 263 3.15 -20.71 4.30
N ASP A 264 2.52 -19.54 4.18
CA ASP A 264 1.22 -19.34 3.54
C ASP A 264 1.47 -18.60 2.22
N PRO A 265 1.36 -19.25 1.06
CA PRO A 265 1.77 -18.68 -0.21
C PRO A 265 0.76 -17.68 -0.78
N ALA A 266 -0.47 -17.65 -0.26
CA ALA A 266 -1.59 -16.93 -0.88
C ALA A 266 -1.28 -15.46 -1.18
N GLY A 267 -0.62 -14.75 -0.25
CA GLY A 267 -0.30 -13.33 -0.43
C GLY A 267 0.84 -13.11 -1.43
N ILE A 268 1.89 -13.93 -1.39
CA ILE A 268 3.01 -13.85 -2.33
C ILE A 268 2.54 -14.19 -3.74
N GLU A 269 1.77 -15.26 -3.92
CA GLU A 269 1.29 -15.69 -5.23
C GLU A 269 0.46 -14.61 -5.94
N VAL A 270 -0.48 -13.99 -5.23
CA VAL A 270 -1.29 -12.92 -5.84
C VAL A 270 -0.46 -11.66 -6.11
N THR A 271 0.48 -11.32 -5.22
CA THR A 271 1.36 -10.17 -5.40
C THR A 271 2.26 -10.35 -6.64
N VAL A 272 2.85 -11.54 -6.80
CA VAL A 272 3.65 -11.89 -7.98
C VAL A 272 2.82 -11.82 -9.26
N ALA A 273 1.62 -12.39 -9.25
CA ALA A 273 0.74 -12.37 -10.43
C ALA A 273 0.33 -10.94 -10.83
N ILE A 274 0.11 -10.05 -9.85
CA ILE A 274 -0.15 -8.63 -10.09
C ILE A 274 1.08 -7.96 -10.70
N ALA A 275 2.29 -8.21 -10.17
CA ALA A 275 3.53 -7.64 -10.68
C ALA A 275 3.82 -8.13 -12.12
N GLU A 276 3.54 -9.40 -12.45
CA GLU A 276 3.63 -9.92 -13.82
C GLU A 276 2.65 -9.22 -14.76
N ALA A 277 1.40 -9.01 -14.29
CA ALA A 277 0.39 -8.30 -15.08
C ALA A 277 0.79 -6.84 -15.31
N PHE A 278 1.28 -6.15 -14.28
CA PHE A 278 1.84 -4.80 -14.39
C PHE A 278 2.97 -4.75 -15.41
N ALA A 279 3.98 -5.61 -15.28
CA ALA A 279 5.13 -5.62 -16.17
C ALA A 279 4.74 -5.89 -17.64
N ARG A 280 3.79 -6.81 -17.86
CA ARG A 280 3.25 -7.09 -19.20
C ARG A 280 2.53 -5.87 -19.80
N ASP A 281 1.71 -5.18 -18.99
CA ASP A 281 0.97 -4.00 -19.44
C ASP A 281 1.89 -2.82 -19.74
N VAL A 282 2.92 -2.61 -18.91
CA VAL A 282 3.96 -1.58 -19.14
C VAL A 282 4.71 -1.84 -20.43
N ARG A 283 5.17 -3.09 -20.67
CA ARG A 283 5.87 -3.45 -21.91
C ARG A 283 5.00 -3.28 -23.15
N ARG A 284 3.69 -3.58 -23.04
CA ARG A 284 2.73 -3.32 -24.14
C ARG A 284 2.58 -1.85 -24.49
N LYS A 285 2.88 -0.95 -23.55
CA LYS A 285 2.95 0.50 -23.78
C LYS A 285 4.30 0.99 -24.28
N GLY A 286 5.25 0.10 -24.52
CA GLY A 286 6.62 0.43 -24.96
C GLY A 286 7.52 0.96 -23.85
N ALA A 287 7.10 0.87 -22.60
CA ALA A 287 7.86 1.31 -21.43
C ALA A 287 8.61 0.14 -20.76
N VAL A 288 9.61 0.47 -19.97
CA VAL A 288 10.38 -0.48 -19.15
C VAL A 288 9.73 -0.62 -17.76
N PRO A 289 9.24 -1.80 -17.36
CA PRO A 289 8.73 -2.03 -16.03
C PRO A 289 9.86 -2.28 -15.03
N VAL A 290 9.76 -1.68 -13.86
CA VAL A 290 10.68 -1.90 -12.74
C VAL A 290 9.88 -2.20 -11.48
N VAL A 291 10.20 -3.27 -10.77
CA VAL A 291 9.62 -3.59 -9.47
C VAL A 291 10.63 -3.20 -8.39
N VAL A 292 10.22 -2.39 -7.42
CA VAL A 292 11.06 -1.97 -6.31
C VAL A 292 10.49 -2.50 -5.01
N LEU A 293 11.27 -3.28 -4.28
CA LEU A 293 10.93 -3.74 -2.94
C LEU A 293 11.52 -2.76 -1.92
N ILE A 294 10.63 -2.09 -1.19
CA ILE A 294 10.99 -1.17 -0.11
C ILE A 294 10.81 -1.94 1.20
N PRO A 295 11.86 -2.19 2.00
CA PRO A 295 11.77 -3.07 3.14
C PRO A 295 10.97 -2.46 4.29
N MET A 296 10.36 -3.32 5.09
CA MET A 296 9.77 -2.99 6.38
C MET A 296 10.86 -3.03 7.47
N LEU A 297 10.86 -2.06 8.37
CA LEU A 297 11.84 -1.98 9.47
C LEU A 297 11.92 -3.30 10.27
N ASP A 298 10.76 -3.87 10.62
CA ASP A 298 10.67 -5.12 11.38
C ASP A 298 11.23 -6.35 10.63
N LEU A 299 11.38 -6.27 9.32
CA LEU A 299 11.92 -7.36 8.50
C LEU A 299 13.41 -7.16 8.15
N LEU A 300 14.01 -6.02 8.48
CA LEU A 300 15.41 -5.75 8.11
C LEU A 300 16.38 -6.73 8.75
N GLN A 301 16.10 -7.20 9.97
CA GLN A 301 16.96 -8.20 10.63
C GLN A 301 17.04 -9.50 9.84
N ARG A 302 15.98 -9.90 9.13
CA ARG A 302 15.98 -11.11 8.31
C ARG A 302 16.92 -11.03 7.10
N TYR A 303 17.22 -9.82 6.62
CA TYR A 303 18.19 -9.64 5.54
C TYR A 303 19.64 -9.88 5.98
N ALA A 304 19.93 -9.92 7.28
CA ALA A 304 21.22 -10.34 7.80
C ALA A 304 21.41 -11.86 7.70
N GLU A 305 20.32 -12.63 7.80
CA GLU A 305 20.30 -14.08 7.75
C GLU A 305 20.00 -14.61 6.33
N GLU A 306 19.11 -13.91 5.61
CA GLU A 306 18.64 -14.27 4.27
C GLU A 306 19.02 -13.15 3.30
N ASN A 307 19.86 -13.41 2.29
CA ASN A 307 20.23 -12.40 1.29
C ASN A 307 19.04 -11.88 0.48
N SER A 308 17.87 -12.49 0.56
CA SER A 308 16.66 -12.12 -0.17
C SER A 308 15.43 -12.74 0.49
N LEU A 309 14.40 -11.94 0.71
CA LEU A 309 13.13 -12.43 1.26
C LEU A 309 12.30 -13.22 0.22
N PRO A 310 11.37 -14.10 0.66
CA PRO A 310 10.58 -14.97 -0.23
C PRO A 310 9.88 -14.24 -1.37
N LEU A 311 9.32 -13.05 -1.14
CA LEU A 311 8.70 -12.26 -2.21
C LEU A 311 9.71 -11.86 -3.29
N ALA A 312 10.92 -11.43 -2.92
CA ALA A 312 11.95 -11.05 -3.88
C ALA A 312 12.41 -12.26 -4.72
N GLN A 313 12.55 -13.42 -4.08
CA GLN A 313 12.90 -14.67 -4.75
C GLN A 313 11.80 -15.08 -5.75
N ALA A 314 10.53 -15.01 -5.33
CA ALA A 314 9.39 -15.35 -6.17
C ALA A 314 9.25 -14.43 -7.39
N LEU A 315 9.46 -13.10 -7.22
CA LEU A 315 9.44 -12.13 -8.32
C LEU A 315 10.58 -12.37 -9.32
N ARG A 316 11.80 -12.63 -8.83
CA ARG A 316 12.96 -12.94 -9.69
C ARG A 316 12.79 -14.25 -10.46
N ALA A 317 12.17 -15.26 -9.85
CA ALA A 317 11.84 -16.52 -10.52
C ALA A 317 10.91 -16.33 -11.73
N ARG A 318 10.15 -15.23 -11.77
CA ARG A 318 9.30 -14.80 -12.91
C ARG A 318 10.02 -13.88 -13.90
N LYS A 319 11.33 -13.75 -13.80
CA LYS A 319 12.17 -12.90 -14.67
C LYS A 319 11.71 -11.44 -14.71
N LEU A 320 11.23 -10.94 -13.58
CA LEU A 320 10.94 -9.53 -13.39
C LEU A 320 12.22 -8.76 -13.02
N ASP A 321 12.31 -7.53 -13.49
CA ASP A 321 13.39 -6.61 -13.12
C ASP A 321 13.11 -6.06 -11.72
N VAL A 322 13.76 -6.65 -10.70
CA VAL A 322 13.52 -6.38 -9.29
C VAL A 322 14.72 -5.67 -8.65
N ILE A 323 14.48 -4.47 -8.17
CA ILE A 323 15.40 -3.73 -7.30
C ILE A 323 14.97 -3.98 -5.85
N ASP A 324 15.74 -4.79 -5.12
CA ASP A 324 15.51 -5.09 -3.71
C ASP A 324 16.36 -4.16 -2.85
N LEU A 325 15.71 -3.25 -2.14
CA LEU A 325 16.36 -2.26 -1.27
C LEU A 325 16.60 -2.79 0.15
N GLY A 326 16.16 -4.00 0.46
CA GLY A 326 16.36 -4.63 1.77
C GLY A 326 17.83 -4.77 2.16
N PRO A 327 18.69 -5.42 1.35
CA PRO A 327 20.08 -5.62 1.71
C PRO A 327 20.89 -4.32 1.95
N PRO A 328 20.83 -3.29 1.09
CA PRO A 328 21.53 -2.04 1.36
C PRO A 328 20.98 -1.29 2.57
N MET A 329 19.66 -1.29 2.77
CA MET A 329 19.04 -0.60 3.89
C MET A 329 19.31 -1.32 5.23
N ALA A 330 19.33 -2.66 5.23
CA ALA A 330 19.70 -3.44 6.41
C ALA A 330 21.14 -3.13 6.87
N ARG A 331 22.08 -3.04 5.94
CA ARG A 331 23.47 -2.63 6.27
C ARG A 331 23.52 -1.23 6.87
N LEU A 332 22.85 -0.26 6.25
CA LEU A 332 22.83 1.12 6.73
C LEU A 332 22.22 1.23 8.14
N VAL A 333 21.10 0.54 8.38
CA VAL A 333 20.43 0.50 9.70
C VAL A 333 21.30 -0.22 10.74
N HIS A 334 22.01 -1.28 10.36
CA HIS A 334 22.97 -1.95 11.23
C HIS A 334 24.12 -1.03 11.66
N GLU A 335 24.66 -0.25 10.72
CA GLU A 335 25.81 0.65 10.97
C GLU A 335 25.41 1.92 11.71
N ARG A 336 24.24 2.50 11.42
CA ARG A 336 23.85 3.86 11.87
C ARG A 336 22.57 3.92 12.72
N GLY A 337 21.91 2.78 12.93
CA GLY A 337 20.64 2.69 13.62
C GLY A 337 19.42 3.01 12.73
N PRO A 338 18.19 2.63 13.18
CA PRO A 338 16.98 2.79 12.40
C PRO A 338 16.64 4.23 11.99
N SER A 339 16.96 5.21 12.82
CA SER A 339 16.71 6.64 12.54
C SER A 339 17.48 7.18 11.34
N SER A 340 18.48 6.46 10.83
CA SER A 340 19.19 6.82 9.59
C SER A 340 18.31 6.67 8.33
N CYS A 341 17.24 5.86 8.41
CA CYS A 341 16.34 5.62 7.30
C CYS A 341 14.88 5.92 7.62
N PHE A 342 14.45 5.70 8.88
CA PHE A 342 13.05 5.70 9.26
C PHE A 342 12.71 6.79 10.28
N ALA A 343 11.54 7.39 10.11
CA ALA A 343 10.91 8.24 11.12
C ALA A 343 10.24 7.40 12.21
N ALA A 344 9.72 8.05 13.25
CA ALA A 344 9.11 7.38 14.41
C ALA A 344 7.87 6.54 14.06
N ASP A 345 7.16 6.87 12.98
CA ASP A 345 6.01 6.15 12.45
C ASP A 345 6.38 5.01 11.50
N SER A 346 7.68 4.72 11.36
CA SER A 346 8.27 3.69 10.49
C SER A 346 8.20 3.99 8.98
N HIS A 347 7.75 5.18 8.56
CA HIS A 347 7.96 5.64 7.19
C HIS A 347 9.40 6.14 6.99
N LEU A 348 9.79 6.32 5.73
CA LEU A 348 11.13 6.83 5.43
C LEU A 348 11.29 8.27 5.91
N SER A 349 12.37 8.53 6.66
CA SER A 349 12.79 9.88 7.00
C SER A 349 13.22 10.65 5.74
N PRO A 350 13.42 11.99 5.79
CA PRO A 350 14.02 12.73 4.69
C PRO A 350 15.38 12.15 4.26
N GLU A 351 16.19 11.68 5.20
CA GLU A 351 17.46 11.02 4.91
C GLU A 351 17.24 9.65 4.26
N GLY A 352 16.28 8.86 4.75
CA GLY A 352 15.88 7.58 4.15
C GLY A 352 15.44 7.73 2.70
N ASN A 353 14.67 8.77 2.38
CA ASN A 353 14.28 9.11 1.01
C ASN A 353 15.50 9.46 0.13
N ARG A 354 16.49 10.22 0.65
CA ARG A 354 17.74 10.52 -0.06
C ARG A 354 18.58 9.27 -0.35
N TRP A 355 18.67 8.35 0.61
CA TRP A 355 19.33 7.05 0.43
C TRP A 355 18.65 6.22 -0.63
N LEU A 356 17.33 6.08 -0.52
CA LEU A 356 16.51 5.33 -1.48
C LEU A 356 16.73 5.87 -2.91
N ALA A 357 16.65 7.19 -3.09
CA ALA A 357 16.88 7.82 -4.40
C ALA A 357 18.26 7.52 -4.96
N GLY A 358 19.31 7.54 -4.12
CA GLY A 358 20.66 7.19 -4.52
C GLY A 358 20.77 5.76 -5.05
N TRP A 359 20.31 4.79 -4.26
CA TRP A 359 20.33 3.37 -4.66
C TRP A 359 19.49 3.09 -5.90
N LEU A 360 18.32 3.74 -6.02
CA LEU A 360 17.51 3.62 -7.23
C LEU A 360 18.24 4.17 -8.44
N LEU A 361 18.86 5.33 -8.32
CA LEU A 361 19.59 5.95 -9.43
C LEU A 361 20.74 5.07 -9.92
N ASP A 362 21.55 4.53 -9.00
CA ASP A 362 22.64 3.62 -9.32
C ASP A 362 22.16 2.38 -10.10
N ARG A 363 20.97 1.86 -9.75
CA ARG A 363 20.39 0.69 -10.42
C ARG A 363 19.69 1.02 -11.73
N LEU A 364 19.10 2.20 -11.84
CA LEU A 364 18.40 2.66 -13.05
C LEU A 364 19.35 3.24 -14.10
N ALA A 365 20.52 3.72 -13.70
CA ALA A 365 21.46 4.41 -14.60
C ALA A 365 21.72 3.67 -15.92
N PRO A 366 22.00 2.36 -15.97
CA PRO A 366 22.24 1.66 -17.22
C PRO A 366 21.06 1.73 -18.18
N TRP A 367 19.83 1.67 -17.67
CA TRP A 367 18.63 1.75 -18.51
C TRP A 367 18.32 3.18 -18.97
N LEU A 368 18.55 4.16 -18.08
CA LEU A 368 18.38 5.57 -18.39
C LEU A 368 19.37 6.02 -19.48
N ASP A 369 20.62 5.58 -19.39
CA ASP A 369 21.67 5.93 -20.35
C ASP A 369 21.42 5.22 -21.72
N ALA A 370 20.97 3.98 -21.69
CA ALA A 370 20.56 3.25 -22.91
C ALA A 370 19.39 3.92 -23.63
N ALA A 371 18.38 4.41 -22.87
CA ALA A 371 17.23 5.11 -23.45
C ALA A 371 17.59 6.46 -24.09
N ARG A 372 18.65 7.14 -23.60
CA ARG A 372 19.16 8.38 -24.22
C ARG A 372 19.89 8.14 -25.56
N GLY A 373 20.55 6.98 -25.69
CA GLY A 373 21.29 6.63 -26.89
C GLY A 373 20.45 6.23 -28.09
N GLN A 374 19.13 6.05 -27.90
CA GLN A 374 18.21 5.79 -29.01
C GLN A 374 17.72 7.12 -29.58
N PRO A 375 18.04 7.44 -30.86
CA PRO A 375 17.48 8.63 -31.51
C PRO A 375 15.96 8.49 -31.50
N GLY A 376 15.29 9.50 -30.97
CA GLY A 376 13.84 9.54 -30.83
C GLY A 376 13.14 9.21 -32.14
N GLY A 377 12.31 8.16 -32.11
CA GLY A 377 11.42 7.80 -33.20
C GLY A 377 10.20 8.73 -33.25
#